data_97a76718c2c8e95b2737ce72fc35e003
#
_entry.id   97a76718c2c8e95b2737ce72fc35e003
#
_cell.length_a   1.000
_cell.length_b   1.000
_cell.length_c   1.000
_cell.angle_alpha   90.00
_cell.angle_beta   90.00
_cell.angle_gamma   90.00
#
_symmetry.space_group_name_H-M   'P 1'
#
loop_
_entity.id
_entity.type
_entity.pdbx_description
1 polymer ?
#
loop_
_entity_poly.entity_id
_entity_poly.type
_entity_poly.pdbx_seq_one_letter_code
_entity_poly.pdbx_strand_id
1 'polypeptide(L)'
;MNYLKTFYRFLRDIYKSKRLLIDLAKNDFKSRYMNNYLGILWAFIQPTIMILIFWFVFQVGFRAVPVDNFPFILWLMAGMVPWFFFSESLQTSTQSILSNSFLVKKIVFRVSLLPIIQIGSALVIHLFFILFLLGMFIYYGYLPTIYWLQILYYLFCTVFLVLGISWLTSSIVVFFR
;
A
#
# COMPACT_ATOMS: atom_id res chain seq x y z
N MET A 1 -20.68 10.68 -25.92
CA MET A 1 -20.27 9.46 -25.18
C MET A 1 -20.47 9.72 -23.69
N ASN A 2 -21.36 8.98 -23.01
CA ASN A 2 -21.76 9.31 -21.62
C ASN A 2 -20.71 8.77 -20.63
N TYR A 3 -19.65 9.53 -20.39
CA TYR A 3 -18.57 9.18 -19.43
C TYR A 3 -19.11 8.80 -18.04
N LEU A 4 -20.16 9.50 -17.57
CA LEU A 4 -20.83 9.21 -16.30
C LEU A 4 -21.46 7.80 -16.27
N LYS A 5 -22.10 7.34 -17.36
CA LYS A 5 -22.65 5.98 -17.44
C LYS A 5 -21.56 4.92 -17.43
N THR A 6 -20.40 5.20 -18.07
CA THR A 6 -19.25 4.29 -18.08
C THR A 6 -18.61 4.20 -16.69
N PHE A 7 -18.47 5.32 -16.01
CA PHE A 7 -17.96 5.36 -14.64
C PHE A 7 -18.90 4.63 -13.66
N TYR A 8 -20.21 4.85 -13.76
CA TYR A 8 -21.19 4.13 -12.92
C TYR A 8 -21.16 2.62 -13.15
N ARG A 9 -21.04 2.18 -14.42
CA ARG A 9 -20.88 0.76 -14.76
C ARG A 9 -19.61 0.19 -14.12
N PHE A 10 -18.52 0.92 -14.18
CA PHE A 10 -17.23 0.51 -13.58
C PHE A 10 -17.35 0.32 -12.06
N LEU A 11 -17.94 1.28 -11.34
CA LEU A 11 -18.20 1.16 -9.90
C LEU A 11 -19.10 -0.04 -9.57
N ARG A 12 -20.16 -0.24 -10.35
CA ARG A 12 -21.05 -1.40 -10.19
C ARG A 12 -20.31 -2.72 -10.40
N ASP A 13 -19.39 -2.77 -11.34
CA ASP A 13 -18.63 -3.98 -11.62
C ASP A 13 -17.60 -4.28 -10.52
N ILE A 14 -16.96 -3.27 -9.95
CA ILE A 14 -16.13 -3.42 -8.75
C ILE A 14 -16.96 -4.04 -7.62
N TYR A 15 -18.16 -3.49 -7.36
CA TYR A 15 -19.02 -3.99 -6.30
C TYR A 15 -19.50 -5.43 -6.55
N LYS A 16 -19.87 -5.77 -7.79
CA LYS A 16 -20.25 -7.14 -8.18
C LYS A 16 -19.10 -8.13 -8.08
N SER A 17 -17.87 -7.69 -8.38
CA SER A 17 -16.66 -8.52 -8.37
C SER A 17 -15.92 -8.49 -7.05
N LYS A 18 -16.50 -7.90 -5.99
CA LYS A 18 -15.78 -7.70 -4.70
C LYS A 18 -15.18 -8.98 -4.11
N ARG A 19 -15.90 -10.11 -4.17
CA ARG A 19 -15.38 -11.40 -3.69
C ARG A 19 -14.17 -11.84 -4.52
N LEU A 20 -14.29 -11.79 -5.84
CA LEU A 20 -13.20 -12.12 -6.75
C LEU A 20 -11.98 -11.21 -6.52
N LEU A 21 -12.18 -9.90 -6.33
CA LEU A 21 -11.10 -8.95 -6.04
C LEU A 21 -10.39 -9.28 -4.72
N ILE A 22 -11.14 -9.61 -3.67
CA ILE A 22 -10.59 -10.00 -2.37
C ILE A 22 -9.81 -11.31 -2.49
N ASP A 23 -10.34 -12.31 -3.19
CA ASP A 23 -9.69 -13.60 -3.37
C ASP A 23 -8.41 -13.47 -4.22
N LEU A 24 -8.45 -12.66 -5.27
CA LEU A 24 -7.26 -12.36 -6.08
C LEU A 24 -6.21 -11.56 -5.29
N ALA A 25 -6.61 -10.57 -4.48
CA ALA A 25 -5.68 -9.84 -3.62
C ALA A 25 -5.03 -10.74 -2.56
N LYS A 26 -5.80 -11.66 -1.95
CA LYS A 26 -5.25 -12.67 -1.03
C LYS A 26 -4.28 -13.61 -1.72
N ASN A 27 -4.62 -14.08 -2.93
CA ASN A 27 -3.74 -14.96 -3.69
C ASN A 27 -2.47 -14.24 -4.15
N ASP A 28 -2.57 -12.97 -4.58
CA ASP A 28 -1.43 -12.15 -4.93
C ASP A 28 -0.50 -11.95 -3.72
N PHE A 29 -1.06 -11.56 -2.56
CA PHE A 29 -0.34 -11.44 -1.31
C PHE A 29 0.38 -12.76 -0.95
N LYS A 30 -0.35 -13.88 -1.00
CA LYS A 30 0.20 -15.20 -0.71
C LYS A 30 1.34 -15.58 -1.67
N SER A 31 1.17 -15.36 -2.98
CA SER A 31 2.17 -15.72 -3.97
C SER A 31 3.46 -14.90 -3.88
N ARG A 32 3.38 -13.63 -3.47
CA ARG A 32 4.56 -12.78 -3.28
C ARG A 32 5.45 -13.23 -2.15
N TYR A 33 4.86 -13.68 -1.06
CA TYR A 33 5.59 -13.94 0.18
C TYR A 33 5.83 -15.42 0.46
N MET A 34 4.95 -16.34 0.02
CA MET A 34 5.11 -17.76 0.32
C MET A 34 6.26 -18.46 -0.43
N ASN A 35 6.75 -17.88 -1.51
CA ASN A 35 7.87 -18.44 -2.27
C ASN A 35 9.25 -18.10 -1.67
N ASN A 36 9.30 -17.30 -0.61
CA ASN A 36 10.53 -16.94 0.08
C ASN A 36 10.75 -17.82 1.31
N TYR A 37 12.02 -18.05 1.68
CA TYR A 37 12.42 -18.92 2.81
C TYR A 37 11.77 -18.50 4.13
N LEU A 38 11.59 -17.19 4.37
CA LEU A 38 10.94 -16.61 5.53
C LEU A 38 9.43 -16.37 5.34
N GLY A 39 8.90 -16.69 4.15
CA GLY A 39 7.48 -16.55 3.85
C GLY A 39 6.95 -15.13 4.10
N ILE A 40 5.78 -15.07 4.70
CA ILE A 40 5.08 -13.81 5.02
C ILE A 40 5.89 -12.91 5.98
N LEU A 41 6.76 -13.48 6.83
CA LEU A 41 7.59 -12.70 7.75
C LEU A 41 8.47 -11.69 7.02
N TRP A 42 8.90 -11.99 5.80
CA TRP A 42 9.71 -11.08 5.00
C TRP A 42 9.02 -9.75 4.70
N ALA A 43 7.70 -9.78 4.52
CA ALA A 43 6.90 -8.57 4.30
C ALA A 43 6.99 -7.56 5.45
N PHE A 44 7.22 -8.06 6.66
CA PHE A 44 7.31 -7.23 7.87
C PHE A 44 8.76 -6.91 8.24
N ILE A 45 9.69 -7.85 8.04
CA ILE A 45 11.09 -7.69 8.37
C ILE A 45 11.73 -6.58 7.53
N GLN A 46 11.48 -6.56 6.22
CA GLN A 46 12.13 -5.60 5.32
C GLN A 46 11.80 -4.13 5.67
N PRO A 47 10.56 -3.68 5.82
CA PRO A 47 10.25 -2.33 6.26
C PRO A 47 10.76 -2.02 7.67
N THR A 48 10.71 -3.00 8.58
CA THR A 48 11.21 -2.83 9.96
C THR A 48 12.72 -2.58 9.97
N ILE A 49 13.50 -3.36 9.23
CA ILE A 49 14.95 -3.15 9.10
C ILE A 49 15.24 -1.75 8.54
N MET A 50 14.50 -1.32 7.51
CA MET A 50 14.67 0.02 6.93
C MET A 50 14.39 1.13 7.95
N ILE A 51 13.33 1.02 8.74
CA ILE A 51 13.03 1.97 9.83
C ILE A 51 14.18 1.99 10.85
N LEU A 52 14.68 0.82 11.26
CA LEU A 52 15.80 0.72 12.22
C LEU A 52 17.08 1.33 11.67
N ILE A 53 17.40 1.11 10.39
CA ILE A 53 18.58 1.71 9.74
C ILE A 53 18.45 3.23 9.73
N PHE A 54 17.31 3.78 9.29
CA PHE A 54 17.10 5.22 9.27
C PHE A 54 17.11 5.81 10.68
N TRP A 55 16.47 5.14 11.64
CA TRP A 55 16.53 5.55 13.04
C TRP A 55 17.98 5.61 13.55
N PHE A 56 18.76 4.55 13.30
CA PHE A 56 20.17 4.50 13.72
C PHE A 56 21.00 5.61 13.05
N VAL A 57 20.90 5.77 11.76
CA VAL A 57 21.66 6.76 10.99
C VAL A 57 21.33 8.18 11.45
N PHE A 58 20.05 8.52 11.59
CA PHE A 58 19.66 9.88 11.91
C PHE A 58 19.78 10.18 13.41
N GLN A 59 19.31 9.30 14.27
CA GLN A 59 19.32 9.57 15.71
C GLN A 59 20.70 9.33 16.34
N VAL A 60 21.39 8.25 15.96
CA VAL A 60 22.71 7.92 16.54
C VAL A 60 23.85 8.56 15.73
N GLY A 61 23.81 8.46 14.39
CA GLY A 61 24.85 8.97 13.51
C GLY A 61 24.85 10.50 13.43
N PHE A 62 23.75 11.09 12.99
CA PHE A 62 23.63 12.54 12.83
C PHE A 62 23.19 13.28 14.09
N ARG A 63 22.84 12.56 15.16
CA ARG A 63 22.32 13.13 16.42
C ARG A 63 21.16 14.10 16.17
N ALA A 64 20.26 13.73 15.25
CA ALA A 64 19.08 14.52 14.95
C ALA A 64 18.28 14.78 16.22
N VAL A 65 18.12 16.06 16.55
CA VAL A 65 17.38 16.48 17.73
C VAL A 65 15.89 16.36 17.43
N PRO A 66 15.10 15.72 18.31
CA PRO A 66 13.66 15.69 18.18
C PRO A 66 13.07 17.10 18.14
N VAL A 67 12.05 17.32 17.33
CA VAL A 67 11.29 18.58 17.35
C VAL A 67 10.38 18.57 18.57
N ASP A 68 10.41 19.62 19.39
CA ASP A 68 9.53 19.83 20.54
C ASP A 68 9.48 18.67 21.56
N ASN A 69 10.61 18.04 21.86
CA ASN A 69 10.69 16.86 22.74
C ASN A 69 9.88 15.64 22.28
N PHE A 70 9.45 15.62 21.03
CA PHE A 70 8.73 14.48 20.46
C PHE A 70 9.71 13.37 20.06
N PRO A 71 9.48 12.08 20.42
CA PRO A 71 10.39 10.99 20.14
C PRO A 71 10.66 10.85 18.63
N PHE A 72 11.93 10.93 18.22
CA PHE A 72 12.31 10.90 16.80
C PHE A 72 11.80 9.65 16.06
N ILE A 73 11.77 8.49 16.74
CA ILE A 73 11.30 7.24 16.15
C ILE A 73 9.81 7.33 15.71
N LEU A 74 8.96 7.97 16.50
CA LEU A 74 7.54 8.14 16.15
C LEU A 74 7.37 9.08 14.96
N TRP A 75 8.14 10.17 14.94
CA TRP A 75 8.15 11.10 13.81
C TRP A 75 8.60 10.41 12.52
N LEU A 76 9.70 9.66 12.59
CA LEU A 76 10.24 8.91 11.46
C LEU A 76 9.22 7.88 10.94
N MET A 77 8.63 7.08 11.82
CA MET A 77 7.66 6.06 11.45
C MET A 77 6.39 6.65 10.84
N ALA A 78 5.92 7.80 11.37
CA ALA A 78 4.74 8.48 10.84
C ALA A 78 4.92 8.90 9.37
N GLY A 79 6.14 9.24 8.96
CA GLY A 79 6.46 9.54 7.56
C GLY A 79 6.73 8.28 6.71
N MET A 80 7.48 7.32 7.26
CA MET A 80 7.93 6.15 6.48
C MET A 80 6.82 5.13 6.22
N VAL A 81 5.90 4.93 7.15
CA VAL A 81 4.80 3.94 6.99
C VAL A 81 3.91 4.27 5.79
N PRO A 82 3.39 5.51 5.63
CA PRO A 82 2.65 5.88 4.42
C PRO A 82 3.51 5.85 3.15
N TRP A 83 4.78 6.22 3.24
CA TRP A 83 5.71 6.20 2.11
C TRP A 83 5.94 4.78 1.58
N PHE A 84 6.14 3.79 2.45
CA PHE A 84 6.28 2.40 2.03
C PHE A 84 5.04 1.90 1.30
N PHE A 85 3.86 2.19 1.83
CA PHE A 85 2.61 1.82 1.17
C PHE A 85 2.48 2.48 -0.21
N PHE A 86 2.74 3.78 -0.30
CA PHE A 86 2.68 4.52 -1.57
C PHE A 86 3.65 3.93 -2.60
N SER A 87 4.91 3.77 -2.22
CA SER A 87 5.98 3.28 -3.10
C SER A 87 5.73 1.85 -3.57
N GLU A 88 5.42 0.93 -2.66
CA GLU A 88 5.13 -0.47 -2.98
C GLU A 88 3.88 -0.61 -3.85
N SER A 89 2.79 0.05 -3.46
CA SER A 89 1.52 0.00 -4.20
C SER A 89 1.68 0.55 -5.62
N LEU A 90 2.38 1.66 -5.79
CA LEU A 90 2.61 2.26 -7.09
C LEU A 90 3.46 1.36 -7.99
N GLN A 91 4.58 0.85 -7.47
CA GLN A 91 5.48 -0.02 -8.21
C GLN A 91 4.78 -1.31 -8.67
N THR A 92 4.10 -1.99 -7.75
CA THR A 92 3.44 -3.27 -8.06
C THR A 92 2.23 -3.08 -8.96
N SER A 93 1.46 -2.00 -8.78
CA SER A 93 0.30 -1.70 -9.63
C SER A 93 0.72 -1.30 -11.04
N THR A 94 1.82 -0.58 -11.20
CA THR A 94 2.37 -0.23 -12.52
C THR A 94 2.70 -1.48 -13.34
N GLN A 95 3.26 -2.51 -12.71
CA GLN A 95 3.62 -3.78 -13.36
C GLN A 95 2.48 -4.80 -13.42
N SER A 96 1.33 -4.49 -12.85
CA SER A 96 0.22 -5.44 -12.64
C SER A 96 -0.29 -6.09 -13.93
N ILE A 97 -0.33 -5.37 -15.04
CA ILE A 97 -0.82 -5.87 -16.34
C ILE A 97 0.19 -6.85 -16.92
N LEU A 98 1.49 -6.54 -16.84
CA LEU A 98 2.55 -7.38 -17.38
C LEU A 98 2.69 -8.68 -16.59
N SER A 99 2.72 -8.59 -15.26
CA SER A 99 2.87 -9.75 -14.37
C SER A 99 1.68 -10.71 -14.45
N ASN A 100 0.49 -10.20 -14.76
CA ASN A 100 -0.74 -11.00 -14.87
C ASN A 100 -1.21 -11.19 -16.32
N SER A 101 -0.31 -11.11 -17.30
CA SER A 101 -0.63 -11.21 -18.73
C SER A 101 -1.37 -12.50 -19.09
N PHE A 102 -1.13 -13.61 -18.38
CA PHE A 102 -1.84 -14.87 -18.58
C PHE A 102 -3.33 -14.77 -18.18
N LEU A 103 -3.67 -14.02 -17.13
CA LEU A 103 -5.07 -13.78 -16.74
C LEU A 103 -5.81 -12.98 -17.79
N VAL A 104 -5.14 -11.98 -18.36
CA VAL A 104 -5.69 -11.13 -19.42
C VAL A 104 -6.02 -11.96 -20.67
N LYS A 105 -5.23 -13.00 -20.98
CA LYS A 105 -5.42 -13.85 -22.15
C LYS A 105 -6.47 -14.96 -21.97
N LYS A 106 -6.70 -15.45 -20.75
CA LYS A 106 -7.52 -16.65 -20.50
C LYS A 106 -8.91 -16.40 -19.97
N ILE A 107 -9.19 -15.25 -19.37
CA ILE A 107 -10.45 -14.95 -18.69
C ILE A 107 -10.99 -13.63 -19.25
N VAL A 108 -12.31 -13.53 -19.39
CA VAL A 108 -13.03 -12.27 -19.66
C VAL A 108 -12.93 -11.38 -18.42
N PHE A 109 -11.72 -10.95 -18.08
CA PHE A 109 -11.41 -10.16 -16.91
C PHE A 109 -11.08 -8.72 -17.32
N ARG A 110 -11.65 -7.75 -16.62
CA ARG A 110 -11.34 -6.35 -16.91
C ARG A 110 -9.93 -6.01 -16.40
N VAL A 111 -9.03 -5.73 -17.32
CA VAL A 111 -7.62 -5.38 -17.06
C VAL A 111 -7.49 -4.23 -16.07
N SER A 112 -8.44 -3.27 -16.09
CA SER A 112 -8.47 -2.12 -15.18
C SER A 112 -8.66 -2.48 -13.69
N LEU A 113 -9.03 -3.73 -13.37
CA LEU A 113 -9.13 -4.19 -11.98
C LEU A 113 -7.79 -4.69 -11.42
N LEU A 114 -6.78 -4.97 -12.24
CA LEU A 114 -5.47 -5.47 -11.81
C LEU A 114 -4.74 -4.52 -10.85
N PRO A 115 -4.65 -3.19 -11.11
CA PRO A 115 -4.06 -2.27 -10.15
C PRO A 115 -4.77 -2.27 -8.79
N ILE A 116 -6.10 -2.40 -8.77
CA ILE A 116 -6.89 -2.46 -7.52
C ILE A 116 -6.50 -3.67 -6.67
N ILE A 117 -6.27 -4.83 -7.30
CA ILE A 117 -5.84 -6.06 -6.63
C ILE A 117 -4.47 -5.84 -5.96
N GLN A 118 -3.54 -5.21 -6.66
CA GLN A 118 -2.19 -4.95 -6.16
C GLN A 118 -2.20 -4.00 -4.95
N ILE A 119 -2.98 -2.91 -5.04
CA ILE A 119 -3.16 -1.97 -3.93
C ILE A 119 -3.82 -2.66 -2.74
N GLY A 120 -4.85 -3.50 -2.98
CA GLY A 120 -5.49 -4.29 -1.94
C GLY A 120 -4.54 -5.25 -1.22
N SER A 121 -3.61 -5.87 -1.95
CA SER A 121 -2.56 -6.73 -1.40
C SER A 121 -1.58 -5.95 -0.52
N ALA A 122 -1.09 -4.78 -0.98
CA ALA A 122 -0.18 -3.92 -0.22
C ALA A 122 -0.86 -3.31 1.02
N LEU A 123 -2.16 -3.07 0.96
CA LEU A 123 -2.93 -2.47 2.05
C LEU A 123 -2.94 -3.36 3.30
N VAL A 124 -2.83 -4.67 3.16
CA VAL A 124 -2.75 -5.62 4.30
C VAL A 124 -1.51 -5.33 5.15
N ILE A 125 -0.36 -5.16 4.52
CA ILE A 125 0.90 -4.84 5.22
C ILE A 125 0.82 -3.44 5.83
N HIS A 126 0.28 -2.48 5.08
CA HIS A 126 0.14 -1.11 5.54
C HIS A 126 -0.74 -1.00 6.79
N LEU A 127 -1.88 -1.71 6.84
CA LEU A 127 -2.75 -1.74 8.02
C LEU A 127 -2.02 -2.30 9.24
N PHE A 128 -1.20 -3.34 9.07
CA PHE A 128 -0.38 -3.86 10.16
C PHE A 128 0.56 -2.78 10.70
N PHE A 129 1.29 -2.07 9.81
CA PHE A 129 2.22 -1.02 10.23
C PHE A 129 1.50 0.21 10.82
N ILE A 130 0.30 0.55 10.37
CA ILE A 130 -0.54 1.56 11.04
C ILE A 130 -0.85 1.13 12.47
N LEU A 131 -1.34 -0.10 12.68
CA LEU A 131 -1.64 -0.62 14.01
C LEU A 131 -0.40 -0.64 14.90
N PHE A 132 0.74 -1.06 14.35
CA PHE A 132 2.02 -1.02 15.07
C PHE A 132 2.41 0.40 15.45
N LEU A 133 2.30 1.37 14.55
CA LEU A 133 2.56 2.78 14.80
C LEU A 133 1.65 3.33 15.92
N LEU A 134 0.35 3.05 15.85
CA LEU A 134 -0.61 3.46 16.88
C LEU A 134 -0.26 2.85 18.25
N GLY A 135 0.15 1.58 18.29
CA GLY A 135 0.65 0.92 19.50
C GLY A 135 1.89 1.61 20.07
N MET A 136 2.83 2.03 19.20
CA MET A 136 4.01 2.78 19.62
C MET A 136 3.63 4.14 20.20
N PHE A 137 2.67 4.87 19.61
CA PHE A 137 2.18 6.13 20.18
C PHE A 137 1.63 5.94 21.59
N ILE A 138 0.81 4.91 21.81
CA ILE A 138 0.25 4.59 23.13
C ILE A 138 1.37 4.23 24.12
N TYR A 139 2.36 3.45 23.68
CA TYR A 139 3.51 3.04 24.51
C TYR A 139 4.32 4.26 25.01
N TYR A 140 4.47 5.30 24.15
CA TYR A 140 5.14 6.56 24.53
C TYR A 140 4.22 7.54 25.30
N GLY A 141 3.01 7.13 25.66
CA GLY A 141 2.08 7.92 26.48
C GLY A 141 1.17 8.88 25.69
N TYR A 142 1.17 8.82 24.36
CA TYR A 142 0.25 9.61 23.53
C TYR A 142 -1.08 8.88 23.39
N LEU A 143 -2.09 9.33 24.14
CA LEU A 143 -3.43 8.72 24.11
C LEU A 143 -4.19 9.03 22.82
N PRO A 144 -5.07 8.11 22.37
CA PRO A 144 -5.91 8.31 21.21
C PRO A 144 -6.80 9.56 21.35
N THR A 145 -6.75 10.43 20.36
CA THR A 145 -7.59 11.61 20.24
C THR A 145 -8.47 11.50 18.99
N ILE A 146 -9.49 12.34 18.86
CA ILE A 146 -10.36 12.39 17.68
C ILE A 146 -9.56 12.65 16.39
N TYR A 147 -8.41 13.30 16.50
CA TYR A 147 -7.52 13.55 15.35
C TYR A 147 -6.95 12.29 14.71
N TRP A 148 -6.94 11.14 15.41
CA TRP A 148 -6.51 9.86 14.83
C TRP A 148 -7.44 9.38 13.72
N LEU A 149 -8.68 9.86 13.67
CA LEU A 149 -9.59 9.59 12.55
C LEU A 149 -9.08 10.17 11.22
N GLN A 150 -8.21 11.18 11.27
CA GLN A 150 -7.55 11.72 10.07
C GLN A 150 -6.72 10.66 9.32
N ILE A 151 -6.23 9.64 10.02
CA ILE A 151 -5.49 8.52 9.41
C ILE A 151 -6.35 7.84 8.35
N LEU A 152 -7.65 7.61 8.62
CA LEU A 152 -8.57 7.03 7.65
C LEU A 152 -8.75 7.94 6.43
N TYR A 153 -8.89 9.24 6.65
CA TYR A 153 -8.99 10.22 5.57
C TYR A 153 -7.75 10.18 4.66
N TYR A 154 -6.56 10.28 5.25
CA TYR A 154 -5.31 10.24 4.49
C TYR A 154 -5.08 8.89 3.80
N LEU A 155 -5.49 7.78 4.43
CA LEU A 155 -5.46 6.46 3.80
C LEU A 155 -6.30 6.42 2.52
N PHE A 156 -7.55 6.93 2.57
CA PHE A 156 -8.40 7.03 1.40
C PHE A 156 -7.76 7.91 0.31
N CYS A 157 -7.27 9.10 0.68
CA CYS A 157 -6.60 9.99 -0.26
C CYS A 157 -5.41 9.32 -0.95
N THR A 158 -4.57 8.61 -0.20
CA THR A 158 -3.41 7.90 -0.74
C THR A 158 -3.83 6.77 -1.68
N VAL A 159 -4.85 5.97 -1.32
CA VAL A 159 -5.37 4.91 -2.18
C VAL A 159 -5.91 5.47 -3.50
N PHE A 160 -6.68 6.56 -3.47
CA PHE A 160 -7.20 7.19 -4.69
C PHE A 160 -6.08 7.79 -5.54
N LEU A 161 -5.08 8.43 -4.93
CA LEU A 161 -3.93 8.97 -5.61
C LEU A 161 -3.15 7.86 -6.34
N VAL A 162 -2.82 6.78 -5.62
CA VAL A 162 -2.11 5.63 -6.18
C VAL A 162 -2.90 4.99 -7.31
N LEU A 163 -4.22 4.81 -7.16
CA LEU A 163 -5.08 4.27 -8.21
C LEU A 163 -5.02 5.12 -9.48
N GLY A 164 -5.16 6.44 -9.34
CA GLY A 164 -5.11 7.36 -10.48
C GLY A 164 -3.78 7.26 -11.24
N ILE A 165 -2.66 7.34 -10.52
CA ILE A 165 -1.32 7.25 -11.11
C ILE A 165 -1.09 5.85 -11.71
N SER A 166 -1.49 4.78 -11.00
CA SER A 166 -1.27 3.41 -11.45
C SER A 166 -1.99 3.07 -12.76
N TRP A 167 -3.19 3.58 -12.99
CA TRP A 167 -3.87 3.37 -14.27
C TRP A 167 -3.15 4.05 -15.43
N LEU A 168 -2.61 5.23 -15.21
CA LEU A 168 -1.79 5.92 -16.22
C LEU A 168 -0.49 5.15 -16.48
N THR A 169 0.28 4.88 -15.43
CA THR A 169 1.60 4.24 -15.56
C THR A 169 1.51 2.79 -16.08
N SER A 170 0.54 2.00 -15.62
CA SER A 170 0.36 0.63 -16.10
C SER A 170 -0.02 0.57 -17.59
N SER A 171 -0.79 1.55 -18.07
CA SER A 171 -1.10 1.65 -19.50
C SER A 171 0.13 2.01 -20.32
N ILE A 172 0.94 2.97 -19.86
CA ILE A 172 2.17 3.40 -20.53
C ILE A 172 3.17 2.24 -20.64
N VAL A 173 3.40 1.51 -19.53
CA VAL A 173 4.37 0.39 -19.50
C VAL A 173 4.02 -0.72 -20.49
N VAL A 174 2.75 -0.95 -20.78
CA VAL A 174 2.33 -1.93 -21.79
C VAL A 174 2.71 -1.50 -23.21
N PHE A 175 2.72 -0.18 -23.50
CA PHE A 175 3.05 0.34 -24.84
C PHE A 175 4.55 0.47 -25.09
N PHE A 176 5.35 0.68 -24.06
CA PHE A 176 6.79 0.92 -24.18
C PHE A 176 7.67 -0.32 -23.94
N ARG A 177 7.10 -1.50 -24.09
CA ARG A 177 7.84 -2.77 -23.95
C ARG A 177 8.28 -3.36 -25.27
#